data_87ff1e6edf6f9c03c1d91eecb0f85a1b
#
_entry.id   87ff1e6edf6f9c03c1d91eecb0f85a1b
#
_cell.length_a   1.000
_cell.length_b   1.000
_cell.length_c   1.000
_cell.angle_alpha   90.00
_cell.angle_beta   90.00
_cell.angle_gamma   90.00
#
_symmetry.space_group_name_H-M   'P 1'
#
loop_
_entity.id
_entity.type
_entity.pdbx_description
1 polymer ?
#
loop_
_entity_poly.entity_id
_entity_poly.type
_entity_poly.pdbx_seq_one_letter_code
_entity_poly.pdbx_strand_id
1 'polypeptide(L)'
;MSNNEQQDEKELWQRIPNTQGTERAETFVALSHIAYDRRDHKACLALCESAREIYEELGAETSTAALMHVYEGISWSLRKLDRDEEAAELALRAVDLLKEDRPSDAADMMRDAGRFYFAAGKYEKSLQCHQNAIAEVDPDKTDFTMGIDSYNCGFALVRMKRFAEALPYLLDARNYLKRAKEPEKVFYCDEYLAVAYIELNNSVEAINRSQKCLDFAQSAQNECLEIWARYRLGCAKVLLGEIDEGEDQLRQALNMNVKACDTDWELAIELEKEIANILVIKGRVAEANEIKRRIATIEETMKDED
;
A
#
# COMPACT_ATOMS: atom_id res chain seq x y z
N MET A 1 -25.54 -9.52 -12.29
CA MET A 1 -26.63 -9.24 -11.28
C MET A 1 -27.67 -10.34 -11.36
N SER A 2 -28.01 -10.88 -10.23
CA SER A 2 -29.16 -11.76 -10.13
C SER A 2 -30.46 -10.94 -10.22
N ASN A 3 -31.57 -11.55 -10.68
CA ASN A 3 -32.88 -10.87 -10.70
C ASN A 3 -33.31 -10.40 -9.31
N ASN A 4 -32.85 -11.06 -8.25
CA ASN A 4 -33.13 -10.70 -6.86
C ASN A 4 -32.45 -9.39 -6.45
N GLU A 5 -31.17 -9.18 -6.79
CA GLU A 5 -30.46 -7.94 -6.46
C GLU A 5 -31.09 -6.70 -7.12
N GLN A 6 -31.59 -6.82 -8.33
CA GLN A 6 -32.31 -5.73 -9.00
C GLN A 6 -33.66 -5.43 -8.35
N GLN A 7 -34.34 -6.46 -7.86
CA GLN A 7 -35.61 -6.32 -7.15
C GLN A 7 -35.39 -5.64 -5.79
N ASP A 8 -34.38 -6.08 -5.03
CA ASP A 8 -34.05 -5.51 -3.71
C ASP A 8 -33.67 -4.02 -3.83
N GLU A 9 -32.85 -3.65 -4.82
CA GLU A 9 -32.51 -2.25 -5.08
C GLU A 9 -33.72 -1.39 -5.37
N LYS A 10 -34.62 -1.88 -6.26
CA LYS A 10 -35.84 -1.16 -6.60
C LYS A 10 -36.74 -0.94 -5.38
N GLU A 11 -36.85 -1.93 -4.49
CA GLU A 11 -37.59 -1.80 -3.24
C GLU A 11 -36.97 -0.77 -2.29
N LEU A 12 -35.64 -0.75 -2.18
CA LEU A 12 -34.93 0.27 -1.37
C LEU A 12 -35.20 1.69 -1.90
N TRP A 13 -35.13 1.90 -3.22
CA TRP A 13 -35.45 3.21 -3.82
C TRP A 13 -36.90 3.64 -3.55
N GLN A 14 -37.84 2.71 -3.55
CA GLN A 14 -39.25 3.00 -3.24
C GLN A 14 -39.50 3.33 -1.75
N ARG A 15 -38.60 2.87 -0.86
CA ARG A 15 -38.70 3.15 0.59
C ARG A 15 -38.28 4.59 0.94
N ILE A 16 -37.31 5.18 0.24
CA ILE A 16 -36.72 6.49 0.55
C ILE A 16 -37.78 7.59 0.75
N PRO A 17 -38.81 7.78 -0.13
CA PRO A 17 -39.82 8.80 0.05
C PRO A 17 -40.72 8.60 1.29
N ASN A 18 -40.79 7.35 1.78
CA ASN A 18 -41.69 6.96 2.85
C ASN A 18 -40.99 6.77 4.21
N THR A 19 -39.66 6.97 4.25
CA THR A 19 -38.85 6.84 5.47
C THR A 19 -38.29 8.19 5.89
N GLN A 20 -37.95 8.33 7.18
CA GLN A 20 -37.35 9.55 7.76
C GLN A 20 -36.28 9.15 8.80
N GLY A 21 -35.44 10.10 9.18
CA GLY A 21 -34.44 9.90 10.22
C GLY A 21 -33.53 8.70 9.96
N THR A 22 -33.26 7.92 10.99
CA THR A 22 -32.35 6.76 10.95
C THR A 22 -32.73 5.75 9.86
N GLU A 23 -34.01 5.42 9.70
CA GLU A 23 -34.46 4.46 8.71
C GLU A 23 -34.17 4.89 7.27
N ARG A 24 -34.27 6.18 6.99
CA ARG A 24 -33.91 6.73 5.68
C ARG A 24 -32.40 6.68 5.45
N ALA A 25 -31.61 7.01 6.44
CA ALA A 25 -30.15 6.94 6.36
C ALA A 25 -29.68 5.48 6.14
N GLU A 26 -30.21 4.51 6.88
CA GLU A 26 -29.92 3.09 6.69
C GLU A 26 -30.30 2.61 5.28
N THR A 27 -31.37 3.14 4.71
CA THR A 27 -31.77 2.81 3.33
C THR A 27 -30.73 3.33 2.32
N PHE A 28 -30.19 4.52 2.52
CA PHE A 28 -29.08 5.04 1.71
C PHE A 28 -27.80 4.20 1.87
N VAL A 29 -27.48 3.78 3.10
CA VAL A 29 -26.32 2.90 3.35
C VAL A 29 -26.51 1.56 2.63
N ALA A 30 -27.67 0.94 2.67
CA ALA A 30 -27.94 -0.30 1.96
C ALA A 30 -27.77 -0.14 0.44
N LEU A 31 -28.26 0.96 -0.14
CA LEU A 31 -28.06 1.29 -1.56
C LEU A 31 -26.58 1.55 -1.90
N SER A 32 -25.82 2.17 -0.98
CA SER A 32 -24.39 2.44 -1.20
C SER A 32 -23.57 1.14 -1.29
N HIS A 33 -23.91 0.12 -0.52
CA HIS A 33 -23.27 -1.20 -0.61
C HIS A 33 -23.50 -1.82 -2.00
N ILE A 34 -24.74 -1.75 -2.52
CA ILE A 34 -25.06 -2.24 -3.87
C ILE A 34 -24.26 -1.49 -4.93
N ALA A 35 -24.15 -0.16 -4.80
CA ALA A 35 -23.35 0.65 -5.72
C ALA A 35 -21.85 0.30 -5.64
N TYR A 36 -21.32 0.07 -4.44
CA TYR A 36 -19.94 -0.32 -4.24
C TYR A 36 -19.62 -1.67 -4.89
N ASP A 37 -20.48 -2.68 -4.72
CA ASP A 37 -20.32 -4.01 -5.32
C ASP A 37 -20.32 -3.95 -6.86
N ARG A 38 -21.03 -2.99 -7.42
CA ARG A 38 -21.03 -2.69 -8.87
C ARG A 38 -19.84 -1.86 -9.33
N ARG A 39 -18.97 -1.45 -8.43
CA ARG A 39 -17.86 -0.52 -8.68
C ARG A 39 -18.33 0.88 -9.14
N ASP A 40 -19.59 1.24 -8.89
CA ASP A 40 -20.07 2.62 -9.09
C ASP A 40 -19.75 3.47 -7.86
N HIS A 41 -18.47 3.83 -7.77
CA HIS A 41 -17.94 4.58 -6.63
C HIS A 41 -18.51 5.99 -6.55
N LYS A 42 -18.99 6.57 -7.68
CA LYS A 42 -19.67 7.88 -7.67
C LYS A 42 -21.04 7.79 -7.01
N ALA A 43 -21.83 6.79 -7.38
CA ALA A 43 -23.14 6.56 -6.76
C ALA A 43 -22.96 6.17 -5.28
N CYS A 44 -22.00 5.30 -4.95
CA CYS A 44 -21.68 4.94 -3.58
C CYS A 44 -21.37 6.18 -2.73
N LEU A 45 -20.49 7.06 -3.21
CA LEU A 45 -20.14 8.31 -2.54
C LEU A 45 -21.37 9.18 -2.26
N ALA A 46 -22.21 9.45 -3.29
CA ALA A 46 -23.39 10.30 -3.14
C ALA A 46 -24.40 9.73 -2.13
N LEU A 47 -24.59 8.40 -2.14
CA LEU A 47 -25.50 7.72 -1.21
C LEU A 47 -24.99 7.77 0.24
N CYS A 48 -23.68 7.55 0.44
CA CYS A 48 -23.08 7.68 1.76
C CYS A 48 -23.11 9.13 2.27
N GLU A 49 -22.89 10.13 1.40
CA GLU A 49 -23.01 11.54 1.78
C GLU A 49 -24.46 11.89 2.21
N SER A 50 -25.47 11.38 1.50
CA SER A 50 -26.87 11.55 1.89
C SER A 50 -27.19 10.91 3.26
N ALA A 51 -26.63 9.73 3.54
CA ALA A 51 -26.76 9.11 4.85
C ALA A 51 -26.07 9.90 5.95
N ARG A 52 -24.84 10.41 5.67
CA ARG A 52 -24.08 11.24 6.62
C ARG A 52 -24.84 12.49 7.01
N GLU A 53 -25.38 13.25 6.05
CA GLU A 53 -26.16 14.46 6.32
C GLU A 53 -27.31 14.20 7.29
N ILE A 54 -28.06 13.11 7.08
CA ILE A 54 -29.15 12.74 7.96
C ILE A 54 -28.63 12.38 9.36
N TYR A 55 -27.56 11.59 9.45
CA TYR A 55 -27.00 11.21 10.74
C TYR A 55 -26.40 12.41 11.50
N GLU A 56 -25.79 13.36 10.82
CA GLU A 56 -25.28 14.60 11.43
C GLU A 56 -26.44 15.48 11.92
N GLU A 57 -27.56 15.59 11.19
CA GLU A 57 -28.76 16.28 11.63
C GLU A 57 -29.43 15.66 12.86
N LEU A 58 -29.40 14.32 12.98
CA LEU A 58 -29.94 13.61 14.14
C LEU A 58 -29.04 13.76 15.39
N GLY A 59 -27.78 14.08 15.21
CA GLY A 59 -26.83 14.36 16.28
C GLY A 59 -26.74 13.21 17.29
N ALA A 60 -27.01 13.48 18.57
CA ALA A 60 -26.87 12.52 19.67
C ALA A 60 -27.81 11.30 19.56
N GLU A 61 -28.81 11.33 18.70
CA GLU A 61 -29.70 10.18 18.46
C GLU A 61 -29.03 9.15 17.52
N THR A 62 -27.96 9.54 16.83
CA THR A 62 -27.25 8.67 15.90
C THR A 62 -26.23 7.81 16.64
N SER A 63 -26.22 6.52 16.31
CA SER A 63 -25.17 5.61 16.77
C SER A 63 -23.81 5.99 16.15
N THR A 64 -22.79 6.11 16.99
CA THR A 64 -21.38 6.30 16.53
C THR A 64 -20.94 5.20 15.55
N ALA A 65 -21.46 3.97 15.70
CA ALA A 65 -21.23 2.87 14.76
C ALA A 65 -21.79 3.16 13.36
N ALA A 66 -23.00 3.72 13.28
CA ALA A 66 -23.61 4.06 12.00
C ALA A 66 -22.83 5.18 11.28
N LEU A 67 -22.39 6.19 12.02
CA LEU A 67 -21.54 7.25 11.49
C LEU A 67 -20.20 6.69 10.98
N MET A 68 -19.53 5.81 11.74
CA MET A 68 -18.30 5.16 11.33
C MET A 68 -18.45 4.49 9.96
N HIS A 69 -19.44 3.62 9.77
CA HIS A 69 -19.67 2.92 8.50
C HIS A 69 -19.85 3.88 7.32
N VAL A 70 -20.51 5.01 7.55
CA VAL A 70 -20.72 6.01 6.52
C VAL A 70 -19.42 6.75 6.19
N TYR A 71 -18.65 7.15 7.19
CA TYR A 71 -17.35 7.79 6.97
C TYR A 71 -16.36 6.86 6.27
N GLU A 72 -16.35 5.58 6.65
CA GLU A 72 -15.57 4.54 5.98
C GLU A 72 -15.99 4.41 4.50
N GLY A 73 -17.28 4.26 4.23
CA GLY A 73 -17.83 4.16 2.86
C GLY A 73 -17.48 5.36 1.98
N ILE A 74 -17.58 6.59 2.52
CA ILE A 74 -17.18 7.81 1.80
C ILE A 74 -15.67 7.80 1.53
N SER A 75 -14.84 7.52 2.55
CA SER A 75 -13.37 7.55 2.43
C SER A 75 -12.88 6.55 1.38
N TRP A 76 -13.38 5.32 1.40
CA TRP A 76 -13.02 4.32 0.40
C TRP A 76 -13.55 4.66 -1.00
N SER A 77 -14.74 5.28 -1.12
CA SER A 77 -15.26 5.75 -2.41
C SER A 77 -14.41 6.87 -2.99
N LEU A 78 -14.01 7.85 -2.16
CA LEU A 78 -13.07 8.91 -2.54
C LEU A 78 -11.74 8.33 -3.02
N ARG A 79 -11.18 7.35 -2.29
CA ARG A 79 -9.96 6.62 -2.66
C ARG A 79 -10.07 5.97 -4.04
N LYS A 80 -11.23 5.35 -4.36
CA LYS A 80 -11.49 4.72 -5.66
C LYS A 80 -11.70 5.73 -6.80
N LEU A 81 -11.90 6.99 -6.48
CA LEU A 81 -12.02 8.12 -7.40
C LEU A 81 -10.73 8.96 -7.46
N ASP A 82 -9.61 8.44 -6.95
CA ASP A 82 -8.29 9.09 -6.90
C ASP A 82 -8.28 10.42 -6.12
N ARG A 83 -9.21 10.57 -5.18
CA ARG A 83 -9.35 11.72 -4.26
C ARG A 83 -8.77 11.37 -2.89
N ASP A 84 -7.52 10.91 -2.88
CA ASP A 84 -6.87 10.31 -1.72
C ASP A 84 -6.69 11.28 -0.53
N GLU A 85 -6.33 12.53 -0.80
CA GLU A 85 -6.15 13.53 0.28
C GLU A 85 -7.48 13.86 0.97
N GLU A 86 -8.58 13.96 0.21
CA GLU A 86 -9.92 14.17 0.77
C GLU A 86 -10.38 12.95 1.58
N ALA A 87 -10.07 11.73 1.10
CA ALA A 87 -10.35 10.50 1.83
C ALA A 87 -9.63 10.48 3.19
N ALA A 88 -8.36 10.88 3.22
CA ALA A 88 -7.57 10.95 4.44
C ALA A 88 -8.11 11.99 5.44
N GLU A 89 -8.45 13.18 4.96
CA GLU A 89 -9.01 14.23 5.82
C GLU A 89 -10.36 13.84 6.41
N LEU A 90 -11.18 13.13 5.64
CA LEU A 90 -12.45 12.61 6.12
C LEU A 90 -12.27 11.52 7.17
N ALA A 91 -11.34 10.59 6.95
CA ALA A 91 -11.00 9.55 7.92
C ALA A 91 -10.53 10.16 9.26
N LEU A 92 -9.74 11.24 9.22
CA LEU A 92 -9.32 11.94 10.44
C LEU A 92 -10.49 12.63 11.18
N ARG A 93 -11.49 13.14 10.46
CA ARG A 93 -12.71 13.63 11.11
C ARG A 93 -13.47 12.52 11.84
N ALA A 94 -13.52 11.31 11.25
CA ALA A 94 -14.10 10.15 11.90
C ALA A 94 -13.34 9.76 13.17
N VAL A 95 -12.01 9.86 13.18
CA VAL A 95 -11.20 9.63 14.39
C VAL A 95 -11.67 10.52 15.54
N ASP A 96 -11.84 11.82 15.29
CA ASP A 96 -12.27 12.78 16.32
C ASP A 96 -13.66 12.46 16.91
N LEU A 97 -14.55 11.88 16.11
CA LEU A 97 -15.89 11.46 16.55
C LEU A 97 -15.89 10.15 17.33
N LEU A 98 -14.95 9.25 17.03
CA LEU A 98 -14.93 7.88 17.54
C LEU A 98 -14.04 7.69 18.79
N LYS A 99 -13.03 8.54 18.98
CA LYS A 99 -11.93 8.32 19.93
C LYS A 99 -12.36 8.11 21.40
N GLU A 100 -13.50 8.69 21.83
CA GLU A 100 -13.97 8.56 23.20
C GLU A 100 -14.80 7.27 23.41
N ASP A 101 -15.69 6.98 22.47
CA ASP A 101 -16.65 5.87 22.61
C ASP A 101 -16.18 4.56 21.96
N ARG A 102 -15.34 4.66 20.92
CA ARG A 102 -14.91 3.54 20.08
C ARG A 102 -13.42 3.67 19.70
N PRO A 103 -12.49 3.56 20.65
CA PRO A 103 -11.06 3.80 20.42
C PRO A 103 -10.44 2.83 19.38
N SER A 104 -10.88 1.58 19.31
CA SER A 104 -10.39 0.62 18.30
C SER A 104 -10.76 1.06 16.88
N ASP A 105 -12.01 1.52 16.67
CA ASP A 105 -12.46 2.02 15.35
C ASP A 105 -11.77 3.34 14.99
N ALA A 106 -11.53 4.21 15.98
CA ALA A 106 -10.76 5.42 15.78
C ALA A 106 -9.32 5.09 15.33
N ALA A 107 -8.70 4.08 15.92
CA ALA A 107 -7.38 3.60 15.50
C ALA A 107 -7.40 3.04 14.06
N ASP A 108 -8.45 2.31 13.67
CA ASP A 108 -8.62 1.81 12.30
C ASP A 108 -8.79 2.96 11.30
N MET A 109 -9.61 3.96 11.62
CA MET A 109 -9.75 5.16 10.77
C MET A 109 -8.46 5.96 10.69
N MET A 110 -7.66 6.00 11.76
CA MET A 110 -6.32 6.62 11.73
C MET A 110 -5.37 5.89 10.78
N ARG A 111 -5.39 4.53 10.78
CA ARG A 111 -4.62 3.69 9.85
C ARG A 111 -5.05 3.92 8.41
N ASP A 112 -6.35 4.04 8.16
CA ASP A 112 -6.89 4.33 6.83
C ASP A 112 -6.46 5.71 6.35
N ALA A 113 -6.54 6.74 7.19
CA ALA A 113 -6.02 8.07 6.88
C ALA A 113 -4.54 8.02 6.49
N GLY A 114 -3.72 7.26 7.23
CA GLY A 114 -2.31 7.03 6.91
C GLY A 114 -2.10 6.40 5.52
N ARG A 115 -2.89 5.38 5.19
CA ARG A 115 -2.85 4.73 3.87
C ARG A 115 -3.28 5.67 2.73
N PHE A 116 -4.30 6.47 2.95
CA PHE A 116 -4.77 7.44 1.95
C PHE A 116 -3.76 8.56 1.74
N TYR A 117 -3.18 9.11 2.80
CA TYR A 117 -2.08 10.09 2.66
C TYR A 117 -0.87 9.50 1.94
N PHE A 118 -0.55 8.23 2.19
CA PHE A 118 0.53 7.57 1.45
C PHE A 118 0.24 7.52 -0.05
N ALA A 119 -0.98 7.12 -0.43
CA ALA A 119 -1.42 7.08 -1.82
C ALA A 119 -1.41 8.48 -2.48
N ALA A 120 -1.77 9.52 -1.73
CA ALA A 120 -1.67 10.93 -2.14
C ALA A 120 -0.22 11.46 -2.23
N GLY A 121 0.79 10.62 -1.93
CA GLY A 121 2.20 11.05 -1.87
C GLY A 121 2.56 11.93 -0.67
N LYS A 122 1.66 12.08 0.30
CA LYS A 122 1.84 12.89 1.52
C LYS A 122 2.50 12.05 2.63
N TYR A 123 3.73 11.59 2.37
CA TYR A 123 4.42 10.58 3.21
C TYR A 123 4.62 11.03 4.66
N GLU A 124 4.86 12.32 4.92
CA GLU A 124 5.01 12.83 6.29
C GLU A 124 3.69 12.75 7.07
N LYS A 125 2.55 13.11 6.45
CA LYS A 125 1.21 12.97 7.05
C LYS A 125 0.89 11.48 7.30
N SER A 126 1.24 10.61 6.35
CA SER A 126 1.09 9.16 6.50
C SER A 126 1.88 8.62 7.69
N LEU A 127 3.16 9.00 7.80
CA LEU A 127 4.02 8.63 8.93
C LEU A 127 3.39 9.05 10.27
N GLN A 128 2.91 10.29 10.36
CA GLN A 128 2.28 10.81 11.58
C GLN A 128 1.03 10.01 11.96
N CYS A 129 0.17 9.65 11.00
CA CYS A 129 -1.02 8.84 11.26
C CYS A 129 -0.65 7.46 11.83
N HIS A 130 0.31 6.76 11.23
CA HIS A 130 0.72 5.44 11.72
C HIS A 130 1.46 5.53 13.05
N GLN A 131 2.26 6.57 13.30
CA GLN A 131 2.86 6.82 14.63
C GLN A 131 1.79 7.05 15.69
N ASN A 132 0.75 7.82 15.38
CA ASN A 132 -0.37 8.04 16.29
C ASN A 132 -1.11 6.73 16.55
N ALA A 133 -1.38 5.92 15.52
CA ALA A 133 -2.01 4.59 15.69
C ALA A 133 -1.16 3.65 16.56
N ILE A 134 0.17 3.72 16.49
CA ILE A 134 1.06 2.97 17.38
C ILE A 134 0.95 3.47 18.83
N ALA A 135 0.85 4.78 19.01
CA ALA A 135 0.83 5.40 20.35
C ALA A 135 -0.53 5.30 21.06
N GLU A 136 -1.63 5.19 20.30
CA GLU A 136 -2.99 5.09 20.85
C GLU A 136 -3.16 3.86 21.74
N VAL A 137 -3.99 4.03 22.78
CA VAL A 137 -4.41 2.94 23.66
C VAL A 137 -5.57 2.21 22.99
N ASP A 138 -5.24 1.22 22.17
CA ASP A 138 -6.20 0.34 21.50
C ASP A 138 -6.24 -1.00 22.25
N PRO A 139 -7.37 -1.36 22.90
CA PRO A 139 -7.50 -2.61 23.66
C PRO A 139 -7.42 -3.87 22.77
N ASP A 140 -7.70 -3.73 21.48
CA ASP A 140 -7.69 -4.82 20.51
C ASP A 140 -6.38 -4.90 19.71
N LYS A 141 -5.37 -4.10 20.11
CA LYS A 141 -4.07 -4.05 19.45
C LYS A 141 -3.35 -5.41 19.49
N THR A 142 -3.02 -5.88 18.30
CA THR A 142 -2.38 -7.19 18.11
C THR A 142 -0.96 -7.04 17.55
N ASP A 143 -0.17 -8.12 17.62
CA ASP A 143 1.13 -8.16 16.91
C ASP A 143 0.98 -7.89 15.40
N PHE A 144 -0.14 -8.29 14.81
CA PHE A 144 -0.42 -8.02 13.41
C PHE A 144 -0.60 -6.52 13.15
N THR A 145 -1.47 -5.84 13.90
CA THR A 145 -1.73 -4.40 13.71
C THR A 145 -0.50 -3.56 14.01
N MET A 146 0.23 -3.88 15.10
CA MET A 146 1.52 -3.24 15.43
C MET A 146 2.55 -3.43 14.31
N GLY A 147 2.60 -4.63 13.73
CA GLY A 147 3.47 -4.94 12.61
C GLY A 147 3.15 -4.14 11.35
N ILE A 148 1.87 -4.00 11.01
CA ILE A 148 1.42 -3.22 9.85
C ILE A 148 1.70 -1.72 10.05
N ASP A 149 1.39 -1.16 11.21
CA ASP A 149 1.64 0.26 11.47
C ASP A 149 3.14 0.58 11.45
N SER A 150 3.96 -0.25 12.08
CA SER A 150 5.42 -0.11 12.03
C SER A 150 5.97 -0.25 10.60
N TYR A 151 5.46 -1.21 9.81
CA TYR A 151 5.82 -1.35 8.41
C TYR A 151 5.49 -0.09 7.61
N ASN A 152 4.30 0.46 7.75
CA ASN A 152 3.87 1.66 7.05
C ASN A 152 4.70 2.90 7.44
N CYS A 153 5.08 3.03 8.72
CA CYS A 153 6.03 4.06 9.16
C CYS A 153 7.38 3.92 8.44
N GLY A 154 7.95 2.71 8.44
CA GLY A 154 9.21 2.42 7.77
C GLY A 154 9.14 2.66 6.27
N PHE A 155 8.04 2.25 5.63
CA PHE A 155 7.82 2.42 4.20
C PHE A 155 7.70 3.90 3.83
N ALA A 156 6.94 4.70 4.58
CA ALA A 156 6.86 6.14 4.36
C ALA A 156 8.23 6.82 4.46
N LEU A 157 9.05 6.43 5.46
CA LEU A 157 10.41 6.93 5.62
C LEU A 157 11.34 6.53 4.47
N VAL A 158 11.22 5.30 3.94
CA VAL A 158 11.96 4.88 2.73
C VAL A 158 11.57 5.73 1.52
N ARG A 159 10.28 6.00 1.31
CA ARG A 159 9.80 6.88 0.23
C ARG A 159 10.32 8.32 0.37
N MET A 160 10.54 8.79 1.59
CA MET A 160 11.20 10.08 1.89
C MET A 160 12.73 10.01 1.87
N LYS A 161 13.33 8.86 1.55
CA LYS A 161 14.78 8.60 1.57
C LYS A 161 15.42 8.81 2.97
N ARG A 162 14.64 8.69 4.04
CA ARG A 162 15.09 8.78 5.43
C ARG A 162 15.45 7.38 5.95
N PHE A 163 16.39 6.73 5.28
CA PHE A 163 16.69 5.31 5.44
C PHE A 163 17.13 4.94 6.86
N ALA A 164 17.95 5.75 7.50
CA ALA A 164 18.42 5.48 8.87
C ALA A 164 17.27 5.48 9.88
N GLU A 165 16.29 6.36 9.69
CA GLU A 165 15.08 6.42 10.53
C GLU A 165 14.09 5.30 10.23
N ALA A 166 14.09 4.76 8.99
CA ALA A 166 13.24 3.64 8.61
C ALA A 166 13.63 2.32 9.30
N LEU A 167 14.93 2.11 9.55
CA LEU A 167 15.44 0.84 10.07
C LEU A 167 14.74 0.36 11.35
N PRO A 168 14.62 1.14 12.44
CA PRO A 168 13.97 0.68 13.65
C PRO A 168 12.51 0.26 13.41
N TYR A 169 11.75 1.03 12.64
CA TYR A 169 10.36 0.70 12.31
C TYR A 169 10.25 -0.61 11.52
N LEU A 170 11.08 -0.80 10.50
CA LEU A 170 11.07 -2.02 9.70
C LEU A 170 11.53 -3.25 10.50
N LEU A 171 12.47 -3.10 11.42
CA LEU A 171 12.90 -4.18 12.32
C LEU A 171 11.79 -4.56 13.30
N ASP A 172 11.11 -3.58 13.88
CA ASP A 172 9.96 -3.82 14.76
C ASP A 172 8.80 -4.47 14.01
N ALA A 173 8.44 -3.94 12.82
CA ALA A 173 7.45 -4.52 11.94
C ALA A 173 7.72 -6.01 11.68
N ARG A 174 8.96 -6.32 11.29
CA ARG A 174 9.40 -7.68 11.04
C ARG A 174 9.23 -8.60 12.25
N ASN A 175 9.58 -8.11 13.44
CA ASN A 175 9.47 -8.88 14.67
C ASN A 175 8.00 -9.15 15.04
N TYR A 176 7.14 -8.13 14.97
CA TYR A 176 5.70 -8.24 15.19
C TYR A 176 5.06 -9.22 14.18
N LEU A 177 5.29 -9.02 12.89
CA LEU A 177 4.71 -9.86 11.83
C LEU A 177 5.21 -11.31 11.87
N LYS A 178 6.45 -11.54 12.34
CA LYS A 178 6.95 -12.88 12.59
C LYS A 178 6.17 -13.57 13.73
N ARG A 179 5.86 -12.87 14.82
CA ARG A 179 5.03 -13.41 15.91
C ARG A 179 3.58 -13.63 15.46
N ALA A 180 3.06 -12.74 14.61
CA ALA A 180 1.75 -12.88 13.99
C ALA A 180 1.67 -14.01 12.95
N LYS A 181 2.80 -14.67 12.63
CA LYS A 181 2.91 -15.75 11.62
C LYS A 181 2.51 -15.31 10.20
N GLU A 182 2.95 -14.12 9.80
CA GLU A 182 2.70 -13.51 8.49
C GLU A 182 3.99 -13.52 7.63
N PRO A 183 4.41 -14.68 7.08
CA PRO A 183 5.71 -14.82 6.44
C PRO A 183 5.87 -13.95 5.19
N GLU A 184 4.80 -13.73 4.43
CA GLU A 184 4.83 -12.87 3.25
C GLU A 184 5.06 -11.40 3.64
N LYS A 185 4.43 -10.95 4.71
CA LYS A 185 4.64 -9.58 5.22
C LYS A 185 6.04 -9.40 5.82
N VAL A 186 6.61 -10.46 6.41
CA VAL A 186 8.02 -10.49 6.84
C VAL A 186 8.95 -10.34 5.63
N PHE A 187 8.63 -10.94 4.48
CA PHE A 187 9.38 -10.73 3.24
C PHE A 187 9.43 -9.24 2.86
N TYR A 188 8.31 -8.54 2.85
CA TYR A 188 8.30 -7.11 2.51
C TYR A 188 9.11 -6.26 3.51
N CYS A 189 9.10 -6.62 4.80
CA CYS A 189 9.98 -5.95 5.77
C CYS A 189 11.45 -6.18 5.45
N ASP A 190 11.86 -7.43 5.17
CA ASP A 190 13.26 -7.75 4.84
C ASP A 190 13.67 -7.12 3.50
N GLU A 191 12.75 -6.98 2.52
CA GLU A 191 12.97 -6.29 1.24
C GLU A 191 13.28 -4.80 1.46
N TYR A 192 12.45 -4.06 2.22
CA TYR A 192 12.71 -2.65 2.50
C TYR A 192 13.88 -2.43 3.44
N LEU A 193 14.20 -3.36 4.33
CA LEU A 193 15.45 -3.36 5.08
C LEU A 193 16.66 -3.49 4.15
N ALA A 194 16.59 -4.36 3.13
CA ALA A 194 17.66 -4.48 2.14
C ALA A 194 17.85 -3.16 1.37
N VAL A 195 16.76 -2.52 0.92
CA VAL A 195 16.81 -1.19 0.29
C VAL A 195 17.49 -0.18 1.21
N ALA A 196 17.04 -0.07 2.47
CA ALA A 196 17.62 0.88 3.41
C ALA A 196 19.11 0.62 3.67
N TYR A 197 19.53 -0.65 3.80
CA TYR A 197 20.93 -0.99 3.99
C TYR A 197 21.79 -0.75 2.75
N ILE A 198 21.27 -0.95 1.53
CA ILE A 198 21.96 -0.60 0.27
C ILE A 198 22.25 0.92 0.26
N GLU A 199 21.23 1.73 0.50
CA GLU A 199 21.33 3.19 0.50
C GLU A 199 22.24 3.75 1.62
N LEU A 200 22.35 3.03 2.73
CA LEU A 200 23.25 3.34 3.84
C LEU A 200 24.66 2.72 3.67
N ASN A 201 24.96 2.13 2.52
CA ASN A 201 26.22 1.46 2.20
C ASN A 201 26.61 0.32 3.17
N ASN A 202 25.60 -0.35 3.75
CA ASN A 202 25.82 -1.53 4.60
C ASN A 202 25.57 -2.81 3.78
N SER A 203 26.56 -3.19 2.95
CA SER A 203 26.47 -4.33 2.04
C SER A 203 26.22 -5.67 2.75
N VAL A 204 26.80 -5.87 3.94
CA VAL A 204 26.68 -7.12 4.69
C VAL A 204 25.25 -7.38 5.12
N GLU A 205 24.59 -6.40 5.75
CA GLU A 205 23.19 -6.54 6.14
C GLU A 205 22.26 -6.54 4.93
N ALA A 206 22.57 -5.77 3.87
CA ALA A 206 21.82 -5.79 2.63
C ALA A 206 21.79 -7.20 2.00
N ILE A 207 22.95 -7.87 1.89
CA ILE A 207 23.04 -9.25 1.37
C ILE A 207 22.27 -10.20 2.28
N ASN A 208 22.43 -10.10 3.60
CA ASN A 208 21.73 -10.99 4.55
C ASN A 208 20.19 -10.87 4.40
N ARG A 209 19.65 -9.66 4.22
CA ARG A 209 18.22 -9.45 4.03
C ARG A 209 17.74 -9.94 2.67
N SER A 210 18.45 -9.57 1.60
CA SER A 210 18.11 -10.00 0.25
C SER A 210 18.16 -11.52 0.08
N GLN A 211 19.13 -12.19 0.72
CA GLN A 211 19.20 -13.66 0.68
C GLN A 211 18.00 -14.32 1.37
N LYS A 212 17.56 -13.78 2.52
CA LYS A 212 16.34 -14.29 3.19
C LYS A 212 15.09 -14.08 2.33
N CYS A 213 15.00 -12.96 1.62
CA CYS A 213 13.94 -12.75 0.64
C CYS A 213 13.98 -13.79 -0.47
N LEU A 214 15.17 -14.08 -1.01
CA LEU A 214 15.34 -15.06 -2.07
C LEU A 214 14.99 -16.48 -1.60
N ASP A 215 15.47 -16.89 -0.43
CA ASP A 215 15.16 -18.20 0.16
C ASP A 215 13.64 -18.38 0.38
N PHE A 216 12.97 -17.33 0.86
CA PHE A 216 11.51 -17.35 1.03
C PHE A 216 10.78 -17.44 -0.32
N ALA A 217 11.13 -16.59 -1.28
CA ALA A 217 10.48 -16.56 -2.59
C ALA A 217 10.58 -17.90 -3.32
N GLN A 218 11.77 -18.54 -3.27
CA GLN A 218 12.01 -19.87 -3.84
C GLN A 218 11.22 -20.95 -3.12
N SER A 219 11.18 -20.92 -1.78
CA SER A 219 10.38 -21.89 -1.01
C SER A 219 8.88 -21.76 -1.26
N ALA A 220 8.40 -20.53 -1.50
CA ALA A 220 7.02 -20.22 -1.84
C ALA A 220 6.69 -20.43 -3.32
N GLN A 221 7.69 -20.73 -4.15
CA GLN A 221 7.56 -20.81 -5.62
C GLN A 221 6.91 -19.57 -6.24
N ASN A 222 7.23 -18.39 -5.70
CA ASN A 222 6.67 -17.11 -6.14
C ASN A 222 7.70 -16.36 -6.99
N GLU A 223 7.53 -16.45 -8.30
CA GLU A 223 8.43 -15.82 -9.27
C GLU A 223 8.50 -14.30 -9.14
N CYS A 224 7.38 -13.64 -8.86
CA CYS A 224 7.36 -12.18 -8.68
C CYS A 224 8.24 -11.75 -7.49
N LEU A 225 8.12 -12.43 -6.34
CA LEU A 225 8.95 -12.15 -5.17
C LEU A 225 10.42 -12.50 -5.43
N GLU A 226 10.69 -13.58 -6.21
CA GLU A 226 12.05 -13.97 -6.56
C GLU A 226 12.75 -12.91 -7.41
N ILE A 227 12.06 -12.29 -8.37
CA ILE A 227 12.59 -11.19 -9.19
C ILE A 227 13.07 -10.03 -8.30
N TRP A 228 12.23 -9.57 -7.38
CA TRP A 228 12.58 -8.49 -6.45
C TRP A 228 13.74 -8.86 -5.53
N ALA A 229 13.73 -10.08 -4.99
CA ALA A 229 14.81 -10.56 -4.12
C ALA A 229 16.16 -10.62 -4.85
N ARG A 230 16.18 -11.11 -6.09
CA ARG A 230 17.38 -11.14 -6.94
C ARG A 230 17.87 -9.74 -7.29
N TYR A 231 16.95 -8.81 -7.57
CA TYR A 231 17.30 -7.41 -7.81
C TYR A 231 18.06 -6.83 -6.62
N ARG A 232 17.51 -6.93 -5.41
CA ARG A 232 18.14 -6.41 -4.19
C ARG A 232 19.47 -7.12 -3.89
N LEU A 233 19.52 -8.44 -4.06
CA LEU A 233 20.75 -9.21 -3.86
C LEU A 233 21.86 -8.80 -4.85
N GLY A 234 21.48 -8.59 -6.10
CA GLY A 234 22.40 -8.09 -7.12
C GLY A 234 23.02 -6.73 -6.76
N CYS A 235 22.18 -5.76 -6.39
CA CYS A 235 22.64 -4.45 -5.95
C CYS A 235 23.53 -4.54 -4.69
N ALA A 236 23.14 -5.37 -3.70
CA ALA A 236 23.93 -5.53 -2.48
C ALA A 236 25.30 -6.18 -2.73
N LYS A 237 25.38 -7.16 -3.66
CA LYS A 237 26.64 -7.79 -4.05
C LYS A 237 27.58 -6.79 -4.80
N VAL A 238 27.03 -5.99 -5.70
CA VAL A 238 27.77 -4.91 -6.36
C VAL A 238 28.34 -3.94 -5.32
N LEU A 239 27.55 -3.57 -4.33
CA LEU A 239 27.99 -2.70 -3.24
C LEU A 239 29.13 -3.31 -2.40
N LEU A 240 29.16 -4.63 -2.24
CA LEU A 240 30.25 -5.35 -1.57
C LEU A 240 31.52 -5.45 -2.45
N GLY A 241 31.41 -5.20 -3.77
CA GLY A 241 32.50 -5.37 -4.73
C GLY A 241 32.46 -6.72 -5.48
N GLU A 242 31.49 -7.57 -5.22
CA GLU A 242 31.23 -8.85 -5.92
C GLU A 242 30.52 -8.57 -7.26
N ILE A 243 31.20 -7.84 -8.16
CA ILE A 243 30.59 -7.24 -9.36
C ILE A 243 30.03 -8.29 -10.32
N ASP A 244 30.74 -9.42 -10.54
CA ASP A 244 30.31 -10.45 -11.47
C ASP A 244 29.08 -11.21 -10.96
N GLU A 245 29.07 -11.51 -9.68
CA GLU A 245 27.93 -12.19 -9.04
C GLU A 245 26.71 -11.25 -8.96
N GLY A 246 26.93 -9.98 -8.70
CA GLY A 246 25.86 -8.96 -8.73
C GLY A 246 25.24 -8.83 -10.11
N GLU A 247 26.06 -8.75 -11.19
CA GLU A 247 25.58 -8.73 -12.57
C GLU A 247 24.74 -9.99 -12.89
N ASP A 248 25.19 -11.17 -12.46
CA ASP A 248 24.48 -12.42 -12.71
C ASP A 248 23.08 -12.41 -12.06
N GLN A 249 22.94 -11.98 -10.79
CA GLN A 249 21.65 -11.86 -10.13
C GLN A 249 20.72 -10.87 -10.85
N LEU A 250 21.21 -9.71 -11.28
CA LEU A 250 20.40 -8.72 -12.00
C LEU A 250 19.94 -9.24 -13.36
N ARG A 251 20.81 -9.95 -14.09
CA ARG A 251 20.44 -10.57 -15.38
C ARG A 251 19.41 -11.70 -15.23
N GLN A 252 19.53 -12.49 -14.17
CA GLN A 252 18.53 -13.52 -13.87
C GLN A 252 17.16 -12.85 -13.56
N ALA A 253 17.13 -11.81 -12.72
CA ALA A 253 15.92 -11.05 -12.43
C ALA A 253 15.28 -10.46 -13.70
N LEU A 254 16.07 -9.82 -14.56
CA LEU A 254 15.61 -9.26 -15.83
C LEU A 254 15.03 -10.34 -16.76
N ASN A 255 15.73 -11.47 -16.90
CA ASN A 255 15.26 -12.57 -17.75
C ASN A 255 13.96 -13.20 -17.22
N MET A 256 13.78 -13.29 -15.91
CA MET A 256 12.54 -13.78 -15.30
C MET A 256 11.41 -12.77 -15.54
N ASN A 257 11.65 -11.47 -15.31
CA ASN A 257 10.67 -10.40 -15.52
C ASN A 257 10.15 -10.33 -16.95
N VAL A 258 11.06 -10.42 -17.95
CA VAL A 258 10.69 -10.38 -19.39
C VAL A 258 9.95 -11.64 -19.83
N LYS A 259 10.15 -12.78 -19.16
CA LYS A 259 9.43 -14.04 -19.46
C LYS A 259 8.09 -14.17 -18.74
N ALA A 260 7.83 -13.32 -17.75
CA ALA A 260 6.53 -13.29 -17.07
C ALA A 260 5.41 -12.95 -18.05
N CYS A 261 4.21 -13.48 -17.79
CA CYS A 261 3.04 -13.22 -18.64
C CYS A 261 2.65 -11.73 -18.68
N ASP A 262 3.04 -10.99 -17.64
CA ASP A 262 2.81 -9.55 -17.49
C ASP A 262 4.15 -8.91 -17.09
N THR A 263 4.89 -8.44 -18.09
CA THR A 263 6.21 -7.84 -17.88
C THR A 263 6.07 -6.51 -17.16
N ASP A 264 6.70 -6.39 -15.99
CA ASP A 264 6.86 -5.10 -15.31
C ASP A 264 7.94 -4.28 -16.01
N TRP A 265 7.52 -3.36 -16.89
CA TRP A 265 8.44 -2.55 -17.70
C TRP A 265 9.21 -1.53 -16.85
N GLU A 266 8.63 -1.00 -15.78
CA GLU A 266 9.34 -0.09 -14.87
C GLU A 266 10.50 -0.82 -14.19
N LEU A 267 10.24 -2.01 -13.67
CA LEU A 267 11.26 -2.87 -13.08
C LEU A 267 12.32 -3.31 -14.10
N ALA A 268 11.91 -3.62 -15.33
CA ALA A 268 12.86 -3.95 -16.41
C ALA A 268 13.83 -2.80 -16.68
N ILE A 269 13.32 -1.57 -16.74
CA ILE A 269 14.13 -0.37 -16.91
C ILE A 269 15.11 -0.17 -15.75
N GLU A 270 14.66 -0.35 -14.50
CA GLU A 270 15.54 -0.24 -13.33
C GLU A 270 16.66 -1.29 -13.36
N LEU A 271 16.32 -2.56 -13.63
CA LEU A 271 17.28 -3.64 -13.76
C LEU A 271 18.32 -3.35 -14.87
N GLU A 272 17.86 -2.89 -16.02
CA GLU A 272 18.77 -2.51 -17.13
C GLU A 272 19.66 -1.32 -16.78
N LYS A 273 19.17 -0.32 -16.05
CA LYS A 273 19.98 0.81 -15.56
C LYS A 273 21.10 0.31 -14.66
N GLU A 274 20.82 -0.60 -13.73
CA GLU A 274 21.85 -1.17 -12.86
C GLU A 274 22.87 -2.02 -13.64
N ILE A 275 22.42 -2.86 -14.57
CA ILE A 275 23.32 -3.63 -15.43
C ILE A 275 24.21 -2.69 -16.27
N ALA A 276 23.66 -1.60 -16.82
CA ALA A 276 24.45 -0.63 -17.59
C ALA A 276 25.52 0.04 -16.72
N ASN A 277 25.21 0.37 -15.45
CA ASN A 277 26.18 0.92 -14.51
C ASN A 277 27.32 -0.06 -14.25
N ILE A 278 27.02 -1.34 -14.05
CA ILE A 278 28.02 -2.40 -13.87
C ILE A 278 28.94 -2.52 -15.11
N LEU A 279 28.33 -2.51 -16.31
CA LEU A 279 29.10 -2.60 -17.55
C LEU A 279 30.06 -1.43 -17.72
N VAL A 280 29.68 -0.22 -17.28
CA VAL A 280 30.60 0.93 -17.25
C VAL A 280 31.76 0.68 -16.28
N ILE A 281 31.51 0.16 -15.08
CA ILE A 281 32.54 -0.21 -14.09
C ILE A 281 33.51 -1.24 -14.67
N LYS A 282 33.02 -2.20 -15.46
CA LYS A 282 33.84 -3.22 -16.16
C LYS A 282 34.52 -2.74 -17.42
N GLY A 283 34.37 -1.46 -17.82
CA GLY A 283 34.93 -0.90 -19.05
C GLY A 283 34.18 -1.32 -20.33
N ARG A 284 33.02 -2.01 -20.23
CA ARG A 284 32.20 -2.46 -21.37
C ARG A 284 31.24 -1.36 -21.82
N VAL A 285 31.77 -0.16 -22.10
CA VAL A 285 31.00 1.07 -22.35
C VAL A 285 30.11 0.97 -23.60
N ALA A 286 30.52 0.25 -24.63
CA ALA A 286 29.72 0.07 -25.84
C ALA A 286 28.41 -0.66 -25.55
N GLU A 287 28.46 -1.74 -24.75
CA GLU A 287 27.29 -2.51 -24.34
C GLU A 287 26.39 -1.72 -23.38
N ALA A 288 26.96 -0.96 -22.47
CA ALA A 288 26.19 -0.06 -21.60
C ALA A 288 25.40 0.98 -22.43
N ASN A 289 26.01 1.54 -23.48
CA ASN A 289 25.34 2.50 -24.36
C ASN A 289 24.21 1.86 -25.20
N GLU A 290 24.33 0.58 -25.54
CA GLU A 290 23.28 -0.16 -26.23
C GLU A 290 22.06 -0.35 -25.31
N ILE A 291 22.29 -0.75 -24.06
CA ILE A 291 21.23 -0.85 -23.05
C ILE A 291 20.53 0.51 -22.85
N LYS A 292 21.27 1.60 -22.70
CA LYS A 292 20.70 2.95 -22.54
C LYS A 292 19.83 3.37 -23.71
N ARG A 293 20.19 3.00 -24.94
CA ARG A 293 19.34 3.26 -26.13
C ARG A 293 18.05 2.46 -26.08
N ARG A 294 18.11 1.17 -25.67
CA ARG A 294 16.93 0.33 -25.51
C ARG A 294 15.98 0.89 -24.45
N ILE A 295 16.51 1.31 -23.30
CA ILE A 295 15.71 1.96 -22.25
C ILE A 295 14.98 3.18 -22.82
N ALA A 296 15.68 4.07 -23.54
CA ALA A 296 15.06 5.25 -24.13
C ALA A 296 13.90 4.90 -25.09
N THR A 297 14.06 3.84 -25.87
CA THR A 297 12.99 3.35 -26.76
C THR A 297 11.77 2.85 -25.99
N ILE A 298 11.99 2.11 -24.89
CA ILE A 298 10.88 1.61 -24.04
C ILE A 298 10.16 2.79 -23.37
N GLU A 299 10.90 3.76 -22.81
CA GLU A 299 10.34 4.97 -22.18
C GLU A 299 9.55 5.84 -23.17
N GLU A 300 9.92 5.87 -24.46
CA GLU A 300 9.15 6.55 -25.51
C GLU A 300 7.85 5.80 -25.80
N THR A 301 7.90 4.48 -25.93
CA THR A 301 6.71 3.67 -26.24
C THR A 301 5.68 3.76 -25.10
N MET A 302 6.11 3.75 -23.85
CA MET A 302 5.22 3.88 -22.68
C MET A 302 4.51 5.23 -22.63
N LYS A 303 5.13 6.30 -23.13
CA LYS A 303 4.51 7.65 -23.19
C LYS A 303 3.45 7.80 -24.25
N ASP A 304 3.52 6.98 -25.31
CA ASP A 304 2.55 7.01 -26.41
C ASP A 304 1.28 6.20 -26.10
N GLU A 305 1.32 5.38 -25.01
CA GLU A 305 0.19 4.55 -24.57
C GLU A 305 -0.64 5.20 -23.44
N ASP A 306 -0.14 6.28 -22.80
CA ASP A 306 -0.82 7.09 -21.78
C ASP A 306 -1.61 8.27 -22.42
#